data_85dee870a800ee75244aa7a3d28398e2
#
_entry.id   85dee870a800ee75244aa7a3d28398e2
#
_cell.length_a   1.000
_cell.length_b   1.000
_cell.length_c   1.000
_cell.angle_alpha   90.00
_cell.angle_beta   90.00
_cell.angle_gamma   90.00
#
_symmetry.space_group_name_H-M   'P 1'
#
loop_
_entity.id
_entity.type
_entity.pdbx_description
1 polymer ?
#
loop_
_entity_poly.entity_id
_entity_poly.type
_entity_poly.pdbx_seq_one_letter_code
_entity_poly.pdbx_strand_id
1 'polypeptide(L)'
;MTAVIFAGPSLRAEDRARFPGLTFLPPVAQGALYAAARRGPRAIGMIDGFFDGQPAVWHKEILWALSQGIAVFGAASMGALRAAELAPFGMIGVGGIFRDFRDGTLRDDDEVALLHGPAETGYLGLSEPMVNIRATVERALAEGMLDAPGAGAILAAAKGRFYPDRLWENLLPALPDPAARGALAAWLAQGRVDRKRQDALALLDAVQDHLDRDGPAPAPGFFFEPTEAWASAPWLDADPDPVAEAILDELRLDPDAYGRVRDAALLQVLAEGAPGTDPGADPGDKDEALAQVVHEFRMAQGLLRQADLQAWMARNDLDTAGFRRLMQGQAALRAAGRRRDPALGAAILDRLRLQGDYAALRDRARAKRQAAAAEPGLPLPLLVAWYFETRLNRPLPDSIPDHAAALGLPDADRFHRILAAEYAFLRAQAS
;
A
#
# COMPACT_ATOMS: atom_id res chain seq x y z
N MET A 1 18.66 -5.79 1.70
CA MET A 1 17.76 -5.68 2.88
C MET A 1 17.75 -7.02 3.59
N THR A 2 17.81 -7.05 4.91
CA THR A 2 17.83 -8.30 5.67
C THR A 2 16.43 -8.87 5.87
N ALA A 3 15.48 -8.10 6.37
CA ALA A 3 14.07 -8.48 6.47
C ALA A 3 13.13 -7.28 6.40
N VAL A 4 11.89 -7.55 6.00
CA VAL A 4 10.79 -6.59 5.89
C VAL A 4 9.62 -7.06 6.74
N ILE A 5 9.04 -6.17 7.55
CA ILE A 5 7.93 -6.46 8.47
C ILE A 5 6.73 -5.58 8.13
N PHE A 6 5.61 -6.18 7.79
CA PHE A 6 4.33 -5.49 7.63
C PHE A 6 3.62 -5.39 8.98
N ALA A 7 3.49 -4.18 9.50
CA ALA A 7 2.93 -3.95 10.82
C ALA A 7 2.16 -2.63 10.92
N GLY A 8 1.10 -2.64 11.69
CA GLY A 8 0.25 -1.51 12.01
C GLY A 8 -0.10 -1.49 13.51
N PRO A 9 -1.40 -1.67 13.86
CA PRO A 9 -1.88 -1.51 15.23
C PRO A 9 -1.36 -2.54 16.24
N SER A 10 -0.83 -3.68 15.78
CA SER A 10 -0.32 -4.73 16.69
C SER A 10 1.06 -4.41 17.28
N LEU A 11 1.76 -3.39 16.80
CA LEU A 11 3.07 -2.96 17.32
C LEU A 11 3.10 -1.46 17.56
N ARG A 12 3.63 -1.07 18.72
CA ARG A 12 3.87 0.33 19.06
C ARG A 12 5.22 0.80 18.50
N ALA A 13 5.43 2.12 18.47
CA ALA A 13 6.70 2.70 18.03
C ALA A 13 7.90 2.21 18.87
N GLU A 14 7.71 2.08 20.17
CA GLU A 14 8.72 1.56 21.11
C GLU A 14 9.10 0.10 20.84
N ASP A 15 8.16 -0.72 20.38
CA ASP A 15 8.43 -2.12 20.02
C ASP A 15 9.32 -2.20 18.77
N ARG A 16 9.00 -1.41 17.75
CA ARG A 16 9.77 -1.32 16.50
C ARG A 16 11.19 -0.81 16.75
N ALA A 17 11.36 0.13 17.67
CA ALA A 17 12.68 0.69 18.02
C ALA A 17 13.63 -0.34 18.62
N ARG A 18 13.13 -1.45 19.16
CA ARG A 18 13.96 -2.57 19.69
C ARG A 18 14.63 -3.40 18.60
N PHE A 19 14.17 -3.27 17.34
CA PHE A 19 14.64 -4.06 16.19
C PHE A 19 15.13 -3.14 15.05
N PRO A 20 16.23 -2.39 15.26
CA PRO A 20 16.72 -1.40 14.29
C PRO A 20 17.23 -2.01 12.98
N GLY A 21 17.50 -3.34 12.97
CA GLY A 21 17.92 -4.08 11.77
C GLY A 21 16.77 -4.51 10.85
N LEU A 22 15.50 -4.33 11.27
CA LEU A 22 14.32 -4.68 10.51
C LEU A 22 13.72 -3.45 9.82
N THR A 23 13.22 -3.64 8.59
CA THR A 23 12.52 -2.60 7.85
C THR A 23 11.02 -2.76 8.07
N PHE A 24 10.36 -1.76 8.69
CA PHE A 24 8.93 -1.78 8.92
C PHE A 24 8.19 -1.07 7.79
N LEU A 25 7.17 -1.75 7.27
CA LEU A 25 6.22 -1.24 6.27
C LEU A 25 4.82 -1.15 6.89
N PRO A 26 3.90 -0.37 6.30
CA PRO A 26 2.48 -0.33 6.68
C PRO A 26 1.83 -1.71 6.72
N PRO A 27 0.61 -1.86 7.30
CA PRO A 27 -0.20 -3.07 7.16
C PRO A 27 -0.24 -3.55 5.71
N VAL A 28 -0.12 -4.86 5.48
CA VAL A 28 -0.04 -5.42 4.13
C VAL A 28 -1.36 -5.25 3.38
N ALA A 29 -1.27 -4.72 2.17
CA ALA A 29 -2.34 -4.68 1.18
C ALA A 29 -1.98 -5.55 -0.03
N GLN A 30 -2.92 -5.74 -0.95
CA GLN A 30 -2.70 -6.44 -2.21
C GLN A 30 -1.55 -5.82 -3.00
N GLY A 31 -0.65 -6.64 -3.51
CA GLY A 31 0.54 -6.25 -4.26
C GLY A 31 1.75 -5.84 -3.40
N ALA A 32 1.51 -5.43 -2.13
CA ALA A 32 2.58 -4.92 -1.27
C ALA A 32 3.61 -5.98 -0.88
N LEU A 33 3.16 -7.21 -0.61
CA LEU A 33 4.06 -8.31 -0.26
C LEU A 33 4.90 -8.72 -1.47
N TYR A 34 4.30 -8.82 -2.66
CA TYR A 34 5.01 -9.09 -3.89
C TYR A 34 6.08 -8.03 -4.17
N ALA A 35 5.74 -6.74 -4.07
CA ALA A 35 6.68 -5.63 -4.25
C ALA A 35 7.85 -5.68 -3.25
N ALA A 36 7.61 -6.05 -1.99
CA ALA A 36 8.66 -6.26 -1.00
C ALA A 36 9.54 -7.46 -1.34
N ALA A 37 8.94 -8.58 -1.75
CA ALA A 37 9.63 -9.82 -2.07
C ALA A 37 10.55 -9.68 -3.31
N ARG A 38 10.17 -8.88 -4.31
CA ARG A 38 11.00 -8.58 -5.49
C ARG A 38 12.34 -7.91 -5.14
N ARG A 39 12.44 -7.26 -3.99
CA ARG A 39 13.69 -6.65 -3.50
C ARG A 39 14.66 -7.68 -2.88
N GLY A 40 14.29 -8.95 -2.84
CA GLY A 40 15.10 -10.06 -2.38
C GLY A 40 15.46 -10.00 -0.88
N PRO A 41 14.51 -9.72 0.06
CA PRO A 41 14.81 -9.84 1.48
C PRO A 41 15.04 -11.31 1.86
N ARG A 42 15.81 -11.57 2.92
CA ARG A 42 15.97 -12.93 3.44
C ARG A 42 14.71 -13.44 4.14
N ALA A 43 13.93 -12.52 4.72
CA ALA A 43 12.66 -12.84 5.37
C ALA A 43 11.63 -11.72 5.21
N ILE A 44 10.36 -12.11 5.21
CA ILE A 44 9.21 -11.21 5.31
C ILE A 44 8.39 -11.62 6.53
N GLY A 45 8.13 -10.67 7.43
CA GLY A 45 7.20 -10.84 8.55
C GLY A 45 5.88 -10.16 8.22
N MET A 46 4.78 -10.88 8.34
CA MET A 46 3.44 -10.35 8.17
C MET A 46 2.70 -10.39 9.51
N ILE A 47 2.42 -9.22 10.07
CA ILE A 47 1.69 -9.03 11.33
C ILE A 47 0.29 -8.52 11.01
N ASP A 48 0.19 -7.28 10.52
CA ASP A 48 -1.06 -6.62 10.22
C ASP A 48 -1.30 -6.50 8.71
N GLY A 49 -2.58 -6.52 8.31
CA GLY A 49 -3.04 -6.30 6.95
C GLY A 49 -4.44 -5.72 6.95
N PHE A 50 -4.87 -5.22 5.82
CA PHE A 50 -6.20 -4.64 5.64
C PHE A 50 -7.23 -5.75 5.42
N PHE A 51 -8.36 -5.68 6.18
CA PHE A 51 -9.54 -6.53 6.03
C PHE A 51 -10.65 -5.81 5.26
N ASP A 52 -10.69 -4.47 5.38
CA ASP A 52 -11.71 -3.61 4.81
C ASP A 52 -11.06 -2.32 4.29
N GLY A 53 -11.74 -1.63 3.38
CA GLY A 53 -11.28 -0.36 2.80
C GLY A 53 -10.19 -0.49 1.73
N GLN A 54 -9.39 -1.56 1.73
CA GLN A 54 -8.38 -1.88 0.72
C GLN A 54 -8.38 -3.39 0.43
N PRO A 55 -8.06 -3.82 -0.81
CA PRO A 55 -7.95 -5.24 -1.14
C PRO A 55 -6.88 -5.92 -0.28
N ALA A 56 -7.25 -7.05 0.33
CA ALA A 56 -6.34 -7.85 1.14
C ALA A 56 -5.24 -8.52 0.30
N VAL A 57 -4.10 -8.77 0.94
CA VAL A 57 -2.98 -9.52 0.32
C VAL A 57 -3.46 -10.88 -0.22
N TRP A 58 -3.05 -11.20 -1.43
CA TRP A 58 -3.37 -12.50 -2.03
C TRP A 58 -2.45 -13.61 -1.52
N HIS A 59 -3.01 -14.80 -1.37
CA HIS A 59 -2.21 -16.00 -1.09
C HIS A 59 -1.10 -16.21 -2.12
N LYS A 60 -1.36 -15.90 -3.38
CA LYS A 60 -0.39 -16.02 -4.48
C LYS A 60 0.84 -15.13 -4.29
N GLU A 61 0.73 -13.97 -3.66
CA GLU A 61 1.90 -13.13 -3.34
C GLU A 61 2.83 -13.83 -2.34
N ILE A 62 2.24 -14.45 -1.31
CA ILE A 62 2.97 -15.20 -0.28
C ILE A 62 3.60 -16.44 -0.90
N LEU A 63 2.84 -17.21 -1.69
CA LEU A 63 3.35 -18.39 -2.39
C LEU A 63 4.47 -18.03 -3.36
N TRP A 64 4.37 -16.90 -4.06
CA TRP A 64 5.45 -16.43 -4.92
C TRP A 64 6.71 -16.10 -4.12
N ALA A 65 6.59 -15.38 -3.00
CA ALA A 65 7.73 -15.08 -2.14
C ALA A 65 8.40 -16.35 -1.62
N LEU A 66 7.62 -17.34 -1.17
CA LEU A 66 8.12 -18.66 -0.75
C LEU A 66 8.83 -19.38 -1.90
N SER A 67 8.31 -19.31 -3.13
CA SER A 67 8.92 -19.92 -4.32
C SER A 67 10.26 -19.30 -4.69
N GLN A 68 10.51 -18.04 -4.28
CA GLN A 68 11.79 -17.36 -4.46
C GLN A 68 12.81 -17.68 -3.32
N GLY A 69 12.47 -18.59 -2.40
CA GLY A 69 13.31 -18.93 -1.27
C GLY A 69 13.32 -17.88 -0.15
N ILE A 70 12.33 -17.00 -0.11
CA ILE A 70 12.17 -16.01 0.96
C ILE A 70 11.38 -16.65 2.09
N ALA A 71 11.90 -16.59 3.32
CA ALA A 71 11.16 -17.06 4.49
C ALA A 71 10.02 -16.10 4.82
N VAL A 72 8.77 -16.59 4.86
CA VAL A 72 7.60 -15.76 5.18
C VAL A 72 7.03 -16.18 6.53
N PHE A 73 6.99 -15.24 7.47
CA PHE A 73 6.45 -15.42 8.82
C PHE A 73 5.11 -14.73 8.96
N GLY A 74 4.18 -15.32 9.72
CA GLY A 74 2.88 -14.71 10.00
C GLY A 74 2.46 -14.86 11.45
N ALA A 75 1.91 -13.77 12.04
CA ALA A 75 1.43 -13.74 13.43
C ALA A 75 0.33 -12.70 13.65
N ALA A 76 -0.26 -12.72 14.81
CA ALA A 76 -1.08 -11.68 15.43
C ALA A 76 -2.42 -11.36 14.73
N SER A 77 -2.41 -10.91 13.49
CA SER A 77 -3.60 -10.43 12.76
C SER A 77 -3.76 -11.16 11.43
N MET A 78 -3.86 -10.41 10.31
CA MET A 78 -3.85 -10.98 8.95
C MET A 78 -2.73 -12.00 8.77
N GLY A 79 -1.57 -11.74 9.38
CA GLY A 79 -0.42 -12.64 9.34
C GLY A 79 -0.69 -14.01 9.97
N ALA A 80 -1.38 -14.07 11.09
CA ALA A 80 -1.76 -15.33 11.74
C ALA A 80 -2.75 -16.14 10.89
N LEU A 81 -3.75 -15.46 10.32
CA LEU A 81 -4.75 -16.06 9.43
C LEU A 81 -4.10 -16.66 8.18
N ARG A 82 -3.30 -15.86 7.46
CA ARG A 82 -2.58 -16.32 6.25
C ARG A 82 -1.59 -17.43 6.55
N ALA A 83 -0.93 -17.39 7.72
CA ALA A 83 -0.03 -18.47 8.13
C ALA A 83 -0.79 -19.78 8.39
N ALA A 84 -1.98 -19.73 9.00
CA ALA A 84 -2.80 -20.91 9.20
C ALA A 84 -3.23 -21.55 7.87
N GLU A 85 -3.56 -20.74 6.87
CA GLU A 85 -3.94 -21.18 5.52
C GLU A 85 -2.74 -21.72 4.73
N LEU A 86 -1.56 -21.13 4.89
CA LEU A 86 -0.37 -21.40 4.06
C LEU A 86 0.77 -22.15 4.76
N ALA A 87 0.58 -22.57 6.01
CA ALA A 87 1.57 -23.42 6.70
C ALA A 87 1.91 -24.71 5.91
N PRO A 88 0.97 -25.38 5.24
CA PRO A 88 1.29 -26.55 4.42
C PRO A 88 2.22 -26.24 3.24
N PHE A 89 2.32 -24.98 2.82
CA PHE A 89 3.18 -24.50 1.74
C PHE A 89 4.48 -23.88 2.25
N GLY A 90 4.74 -23.90 3.56
CA GLY A 90 5.99 -23.43 4.14
C GLY A 90 5.95 -22.03 4.75
N MET A 91 4.78 -21.37 4.85
CA MET A 91 4.65 -20.16 5.64
C MET A 91 4.79 -20.47 7.13
N ILE A 92 5.62 -19.71 7.84
CA ILE A 92 5.97 -19.97 9.24
C ILE A 92 5.03 -19.20 10.15
N GLY A 93 4.11 -19.90 10.79
CA GLY A 93 3.20 -19.31 11.75
C GLY A 93 3.80 -19.17 13.14
N VAL A 94 3.62 -18.01 13.78
CA VAL A 94 4.14 -17.69 15.10
C VAL A 94 3.01 -17.24 16.03
N GLY A 95 3.10 -17.66 17.29
CA GLY A 95 2.21 -17.20 18.36
C GLY A 95 0.98 -18.06 18.59
N GLY A 96 0.19 -17.65 19.57
CA GLY A 96 -1.01 -18.36 20.00
C GLY A 96 -2.16 -18.20 19.03
N ILE A 97 -2.35 -17.01 18.47
CA ILE A 97 -3.43 -16.72 17.52
C ILE A 97 -3.29 -17.56 16.24
N PHE A 98 -2.06 -17.71 15.72
CA PHE A 98 -1.79 -18.64 14.62
C PHE A 98 -2.21 -20.07 14.95
N ARG A 99 -1.79 -20.58 16.13
CA ARG A 99 -2.17 -21.96 16.55
C ARG A 99 -3.67 -22.15 16.62
N ASP A 100 -4.38 -21.17 17.17
CA ASP A 100 -5.83 -21.23 17.31
C ASP A 100 -6.56 -21.24 15.96
N PHE A 101 -6.08 -20.50 14.96
CA PHE A 101 -6.60 -20.59 13.58
C PHE A 101 -6.27 -21.94 12.94
N ARG A 102 -5.00 -22.37 13.04
CA ARG A 102 -4.57 -23.66 12.49
C ARG A 102 -5.35 -24.84 13.05
N ASP A 103 -5.62 -24.83 14.35
CA ASP A 103 -6.29 -25.92 15.06
C ASP A 103 -7.83 -25.80 15.00
N GLY A 104 -8.36 -24.76 14.34
CA GLY A 104 -9.79 -24.51 14.16
C GLY A 104 -10.53 -24.01 15.41
N THR A 105 -9.80 -23.60 16.44
CA THR A 105 -10.36 -22.93 17.64
C THR A 105 -10.89 -21.54 17.28
N LEU A 106 -10.17 -20.80 16.42
CA LEU A 106 -10.63 -19.60 15.75
C LEU A 106 -10.97 -19.93 14.30
N ARG A 107 -12.07 -19.35 13.78
CA ARG A 107 -12.54 -19.60 12.41
C ARG A 107 -12.83 -18.31 11.65
N ASP A 108 -13.31 -17.31 12.35
CA ASP A 108 -13.78 -16.06 11.74
C ASP A 108 -12.64 -15.06 11.71
N ASP A 109 -12.47 -14.35 10.62
CA ASP A 109 -11.45 -13.31 10.43
C ASP A 109 -11.68 -12.08 11.34
N ASP A 110 -12.94 -11.83 11.75
CA ASP A 110 -13.32 -10.76 12.67
C ASP A 110 -12.73 -10.92 14.08
N GLU A 111 -12.19 -12.11 14.40
CA GLU A 111 -11.53 -12.38 15.69
C GLU A 111 -10.28 -11.50 15.88
N VAL A 112 -9.59 -11.17 14.80
CA VAL A 112 -8.37 -10.35 14.80
C VAL A 112 -8.56 -8.94 14.25
N ALA A 113 -9.74 -8.65 13.69
CA ALA A 113 -10.07 -7.33 13.14
C ALA A 113 -10.26 -6.29 14.26
N LEU A 114 -9.80 -5.08 14.01
CA LEU A 114 -10.03 -3.90 14.84
C LEU A 114 -10.08 -2.63 13.98
N LEU A 115 -10.78 -1.61 14.46
CA LEU A 115 -10.71 -0.27 13.90
C LEU A 115 -9.46 0.42 14.43
N HIS A 116 -8.70 1.07 13.56
CA HIS A 116 -7.52 1.84 13.95
C HIS A 116 -7.44 3.17 13.22
N GLY A 117 -6.69 4.11 13.79
CA GLY A 117 -6.36 5.37 13.16
C GLY A 117 -5.36 5.21 12.01
N PRO A 118 -5.10 6.29 11.26
CA PRO A 118 -4.15 6.31 10.16
C PRO A 118 -2.69 6.21 10.66
N ALA A 119 -1.76 6.12 9.70
CA ALA A 119 -0.32 5.98 9.98
C ALA A 119 0.23 7.14 10.84
N GLU A 120 -0.27 8.35 10.65
CA GLU A 120 0.12 9.57 11.38
C GLU A 120 -0.16 9.47 12.89
N THR A 121 -1.16 8.66 13.27
CA THR A 121 -1.45 8.36 14.68
C THR A 121 -0.75 7.09 15.19
N GLY A 122 0.18 6.52 14.40
CA GLY A 122 0.84 5.26 14.70
C GLY A 122 -0.09 4.05 14.68
N TYR A 123 -1.18 4.11 13.91
CA TYR A 123 -2.23 3.09 13.84
C TYR A 123 -2.90 2.83 15.20
N LEU A 124 -3.15 3.89 15.98
CA LEU A 124 -3.80 3.78 17.28
C LEU A 124 -5.08 2.95 17.18
N GLY A 125 -5.19 1.88 17.96
CA GLY A 125 -6.40 1.04 18.02
C GLY A 125 -7.58 1.85 18.60
N LEU A 126 -8.68 1.86 17.86
CA LEU A 126 -9.91 2.55 18.21
C LEU A 126 -11.01 1.58 18.66
N SER A 127 -10.81 0.28 18.47
CA SER A 127 -11.66 -0.79 18.99
C SER A 127 -10.80 -1.97 19.46
N GLU A 128 -11.42 -2.95 20.14
CA GLU A 128 -10.73 -4.12 20.69
C GLU A 128 -10.96 -5.35 19.79
N PRO A 129 -9.90 -6.05 19.36
CA PRO A 129 -10.05 -7.31 18.64
C PRO A 129 -10.54 -8.41 19.56
N MET A 130 -11.34 -9.30 19.02
CA MET A 130 -11.97 -10.36 19.82
C MET A 130 -10.97 -11.25 20.56
N VAL A 131 -9.81 -11.56 19.94
CA VAL A 131 -8.73 -12.34 20.56
C VAL A 131 -8.15 -11.67 21.82
N ASN A 132 -8.07 -10.33 21.87
CA ASN A 132 -7.63 -9.59 23.07
C ASN A 132 -8.73 -9.60 24.15
N ILE A 133 -10.01 -9.48 23.73
CA ILE A 133 -11.14 -9.57 24.65
C ILE A 133 -11.18 -10.96 25.29
N ARG A 134 -11.04 -12.04 24.52
CA ARG A 134 -11.00 -13.43 25.03
C ARG A 134 -9.89 -13.62 26.05
N ALA A 135 -8.67 -13.23 25.72
CA ALA A 135 -7.54 -13.35 26.64
C ALA A 135 -7.69 -12.49 27.89
N THR A 136 -8.30 -11.31 27.79
CA THR A 136 -8.59 -10.45 28.95
C THR A 136 -9.67 -11.07 29.85
N VAL A 137 -10.72 -11.63 29.25
CA VAL A 137 -11.79 -12.32 29.99
C VAL A 137 -11.26 -13.59 30.68
N GLU A 138 -10.41 -14.37 30.01
CA GLU A 138 -9.75 -15.54 30.59
C GLU A 138 -8.91 -15.16 31.82
N ARG A 139 -8.13 -14.08 31.71
CA ARG A 139 -7.36 -13.54 32.83
C ARG A 139 -8.26 -13.04 33.97
N ALA A 140 -9.35 -12.36 33.64
CA ALA A 140 -10.32 -11.88 34.63
C ALA A 140 -10.99 -13.04 35.40
N LEU A 141 -11.27 -14.15 34.72
CA LEU A 141 -11.76 -15.39 35.34
C LEU A 141 -10.71 -15.97 36.30
N ALA A 142 -9.46 -16.10 35.85
CA ALA A 142 -8.37 -16.67 36.65
C ALA A 142 -8.07 -15.82 37.91
N GLU A 143 -8.23 -14.49 37.83
CA GLU A 143 -8.02 -13.58 38.94
C GLU A 143 -9.30 -13.36 39.78
N GLY A 144 -10.41 -14.02 39.48
CA GLY A 144 -11.67 -13.94 40.22
C GLY A 144 -12.42 -12.61 40.04
N MET A 145 -12.09 -11.83 39.01
CA MET A 145 -12.78 -10.58 38.65
C MET A 145 -14.09 -10.85 37.91
N LEU A 146 -14.22 -12.01 37.29
CA LEU A 146 -15.43 -12.50 36.64
C LEU A 146 -15.73 -13.93 37.11
N ASP A 147 -17.00 -14.27 37.16
CA ASP A 147 -17.46 -15.65 37.20
C ASP A 147 -17.73 -16.17 35.77
N ALA A 148 -17.99 -17.47 35.64
CA ALA A 148 -18.24 -18.09 34.34
C ALA A 148 -19.47 -17.51 33.59
N PRO A 149 -20.61 -17.22 34.24
CA PRO A 149 -21.75 -16.54 33.61
C PRO A 149 -21.38 -15.13 33.11
N GLY A 150 -20.68 -14.34 33.91
CA GLY A 150 -20.23 -12.99 33.55
C GLY A 150 -19.27 -12.98 32.38
N ALA A 151 -18.31 -13.91 32.38
CA ALA A 151 -17.40 -14.12 31.25
C ALA A 151 -18.15 -14.47 29.97
N GLY A 152 -19.09 -15.40 30.04
CA GLY A 152 -19.95 -15.78 28.91
C GLY A 152 -20.77 -14.59 28.37
N ALA A 153 -21.30 -13.76 29.26
CA ALA A 153 -22.07 -12.58 28.88
C ALA A 153 -21.23 -11.53 28.13
N ILE A 154 -20.00 -11.25 28.63
CA ILE A 154 -19.06 -10.31 27.96
C ILE A 154 -18.65 -10.85 26.57
N LEU A 155 -18.29 -12.14 26.47
CA LEU A 155 -17.87 -12.73 25.20
C LEU A 155 -19.02 -12.75 24.18
N ALA A 156 -20.22 -13.08 24.58
CA ALA A 156 -21.40 -13.05 23.72
C ALA A 156 -21.72 -11.63 23.25
N ALA A 157 -21.65 -10.64 24.16
CA ALA A 157 -21.85 -9.25 23.84
C ALA A 157 -20.79 -8.72 22.85
N ALA A 158 -19.53 -9.14 22.99
CA ALA A 158 -18.45 -8.76 22.10
C ALA A 158 -18.60 -9.40 20.70
N LYS A 159 -18.88 -10.71 20.64
CA LYS A 159 -19.04 -11.41 19.36
C LYS A 159 -20.27 -10.97 18.59
N GLY A 160 -21.34 -10.58 19.28
CA GLY A 160 -22.55 -10.04 18.67
C GLY A 160 -22.40 -8.60 18.12
N ARG A 161 -21.26 -7.92 18.33
CA ARG A 161 -21.00 -6.58 17.82
C ARG A 161 -20.12 -6.61 16.59
N PHE A 162 -20.37 -5.69 15.67
CA PHE A 162 -19.45 -5.40 14.58
C PHE A 162 -18.10 -4.90 15.16
N TYR A 163 -16.97 -5.29 14.58
CA TYR A 163 -15.64 -5.10 15.19
C TYR A 163 -15.31 -3.63 15.55
N PRO A 164 -15.76 -2.56 14.81
CA PRO A 164 -15.52 -1.18 15.20
C PRO A 164 -16.20 -0.78 16.51
N ASP A 165 -17.30 -1.46 16.88
CA ASP A 165 -18.09 -1.14 18.08
C ASP A 165 -17.66 -1.94 19.32
N ARG A 166 -16.62 -2.76 19.21
CA ARG A 166 -16.06 -3.55 20.32
C ARG A 166 -15.21 -2.67 21.22
N LEU A 167 -15.87 -1.91 22.08
CA LEU A 167 -15.26 -1.09 23.12
C LEU A 167 -15.65 -1.65 24.49
N TRP A 168 -14.73 -1.64 25.46
CA TRP A 168 -15.04 -2.15 26.79
C TRP A 168 -16.22 -1.44 27.42
N GLU A 169 -16.37 -0.13 27.20
CA GLU A 169 -17.54 0.65 27.65
C GLU A 169 -18.87 0.10 27.09
N ASN A 170 -18.85 -0.45 25.88
CA ASN A 170 -20.02 -1.07 25.26
C ASN A 170 -20.25 -2.52 25.71
N LEU A 171 -19.22 -3.18 26.26
CA LEU A 171 -19.29 -4.58 26.71
C LEU A 171 -19.68 -4.71 28.17
N LEU A 172 -19.22 -3.81 29.03
CA LEU A 172 -19.50 -3.82 30.48
C LEU A 172 -20.98 -3.87 30.84
N PRO A 173 -21.91 -3.22 30.09
CA PRO A 173 -23.35 -3.34 30.36
C PRO A 173 -23.93 -4.77 30.23
N ALA A 174 -23.21 -5.72 29.65
CA ALA A 174 -23.61 -7.12 29.64
C ALA A 174 -23.59 -7.78 31.03
N LEU A 175 -22.88 -7.18 31.99
CA LEU A 175 -22.94 -7.59 33.41
C LEU A 175 -24.13 -6.91 34.09
N PRO A 176 -25.07 -7.65 34.66
CA PRO A 176 -26.25 -7.06 35.29
C PRO A 176 -25.92 -6.32 36.60
N ASP A 177 -24.93 -6.80 37.37
CA ASP A 177 -24.54 -6.20 38.64
C ASP A 177 -23.67 -4.94 38.44
N PRO A 178 -24.11 -3.75 38.90
CA PRO A 178 -23.34 -2.52 38.82
C PRO A 178 -22.02 -2.56 39.59
N ALA A 179 -21.94 -3.30 40.70
CA ALA A 179 -20.72 -3.42 41.49
C ALA A 179 -19.67 -4.25 40.72
N ALA A 180 -20.05 -5.38 40.13
CA ALA A 180 -19.18 -6.17 39.26
C ALA A 180 -18.70 -5.37 38.03
N ARG A 181 -19.58 -4.59 37.40
CA ARG A 181 -19.19 -3.67 36.30
C ARG A 181 -18.13 -2.68 36.73
N GLY A 182 -18.34 -2.02 37.87
CA GLY A 182 -17.40 -1.02 38.39
C GLY A 182 -16.04 -1.65 38.73
N ALA A 183 -16.05 -2.82 39.37
CA ALA A 183 -14.83 -3.56 39.70
C ALA A 183 -14.05 -3.99 38.45
N LEU A 184 -14.73 -4.57 37.46
CA LEU A 184 -14.10 -4.96 36.21
C LEU A 184 -13.56 -3.73 35.44
N ALA A 185 -14.33 -2.64 35.36
CA ALA A 185 -13.88 -1.40 34.70
C ALA A 185 -12.59 -0.84 35.32
N ALA A 186 -12.51 -0.82 36.64
CA ALA A 186 -11.30 -0.38 37.33
C ALA A 186 -10.10 -1.32 37.10
N TRP A 187 -10.35 -2.64 37.13
CA TRP A 187 -9.34 -3.64 36.91
C TRP A 187 -8.78 -3.63 35.50
N LEU A 188 -9.59 -3.32 34.46
CA LEU A 188 -9.18 -3.28 33.06
C LEU A 188 -7.98 -2.35 32.80
N ALA A 189 -7.75 -1.33 33.63
CA ALA A 189 -6.58 -0.45 33.50
C ALA A 189 -5.24 -1.22 33.53
N GLN A 190 -5.19 -2.34 34.27
CA GLN A 190 -4.00 -3.18 34.46
C GLN A 190 -4.20 -4.64 34.01
N GLY A 191 -5.45 -5.04 33.81
CA GLY A 191 -5.84 -6.41 33.51
C GLY A 191 -5.93 -6.75 32.02
N ARG A 192 -5.96 -5.76 31.14
CA ARG A 192 -6.05 -6.01 29.70
C ARG A 192 -4.87 -6.82 29.19
N VAL A 193 -5.20 -7.78 28.32
CA VAL A 193 -4.21 -8.62 27.64
C VAL A 193 -4.18 -8.24 26.17
N ASP A 194 -3.03 -7.79 25.72
CA ASP A 194 -2.79 -7.51 24.31
C ASP A 194 -2.12 -8.71 23.64
N ARG A 195 -2.93 -9.71 23.30
CA ARG A 195 -2.47 -10.95 22.70
C ARG A 195 -1.89 -10.74 21.30
N LYS A 196 -2.45 -9.80 20.53
CA LYS A 196 -1.92 -9.46 19.21
C LYS A 196 -0.49 -8.91 19.33
N ARG A 197 -0.25 -8.00 20.27
CA ARG A 197 1.10 -7.47 20.51
C ARG A 197 2.08 -8.53 20.98
N GLN A 198 1.65 -9.46 21.86
CA GLN A 198 2.48 -10.57 22.32
C GLN A 198 2.95 -11.44 21.15
N ASP A 199 2.02 -11.86 20.28
CA ASP A 199 2.32 -12.68 19.11
C ASP A 199 3.15 -11.91 18.07
N ALA A 200 2.91 -10.60 17.92
CA ALA A 200 3.68 -9.75 17.03
C ALA A 200 5.16 -9.63 17.47
N LEU A 201 5.40 -9.45 18.77
CA LEU A 201 6.76 -9.43 19.31
C LEU A 201 7.45 -10.78 19.14
N ALA A 202 6.76 -11.88 19.40
CA ALA A 202 7.29 -13.22 19.17
C ALA A 202 7.67 -13.45 17.69
N LEU A 203 6.94 -12.87 16.74
CA LEU A 203 7.31 -12.91 15.33
C LEU A 203 8.61 -12.13 15.08
N LEU A 204 8.78 -10.94 15.65
CA LEU A 204 10.02 -10.17 15.49
C LEU A 204 11.24 -10.94 16.01
N ASP A 205 11.11 -11.57 17.18
CA ASP A 205 12.17 -12.43 17.74
C ASP A 205 12.45 -13.62 16.81
N ALA A 206 11.42 -14.29 16.29
CA ALA A 206 11.57 -15.43 15.38
C ALA A 206 12.23 -15.03 14.03
N VAL A 207 11.91 -13.85 13.51
CA VAL A 207 12.58 -13.31 12.32
C VAL A 207 14.04 -12.99 12.60
N GLN A 208 14.34 -12.36 13.74
CA GLN A 208 15.73 -12.08 14.14
C GLN A 208 16.54 -13.37 14.29
N ASP A 209 16.01 -14.38 14.98
CA ASP A 209 16.62 -15.70 15.11
C ASP A 209 16.86 -16.37 13.75
N HIS A 210 15.96 -16.16 12.78
CA HIS A 210 16.14 -16.67 11.43
C HIS A 210 17.28 -15.95 10.69
N LEU A 211 17.38 -14.64 10.86
CA LEU A 211 18.45 -13.84 10.24
C LEU A 211 19.83 -14.16 10.81
N ASP A 212 19.89 -14.52 12.11
CA ASP A 212 21.13 -14.86 12.81
C ASP A 212 21.65 -16.27 12.45
N ARG A 213 20.81 -17.11 11.81
CA ARG A 213 21.22 -18.42 11.29
C ARG A 213 21.80 -18.28 9.90
N ASP A 214 22.97 -18.84 9.67
CA ASP A 214 23.57 -18.98 8.34
C ASP A 214 22.91 -20.15 7.61
N GLY A 215 22.41 -19.88 6.40
CA GLY A 215 21.88 -20.90 5.51
C GLY A 215 20.77 -20.39 4.60
N PRO A 216 20.58 -21.01 3.43
CA PRO A 216 19.45 -20.70 2.57
C PRO A 216 18.15 -21.14 3.22
N ALA A 217 17.06 -20.41 2.92
CA ALA A 217 15.72 -20.89 3.27
C ALA A 217 15.48 -22.28 2.64
N PRO A 218 14.72 -23.16 3.30
CA PRO A 218 14.38 -24.47 2.72
C PRO A 218 13.64 -24.25 1.38
N ALA A 219 14.00 -25.07 0.38
CA ALA A 219 13.33 -25.05 -0.91
C ALA A 219 11.83 -25.31 -0.70
N PRO A 220 10.94 -24.57 -1.38
CA PRO A 220 9.50 -24.78 -1.25
C PRO A 220 9.14 -26.18 -1.73
N GLY A 221 8.27 -26.87 -0.96
CA GLY A 221 7.77 -28.21 -1.32
C GLY A 221 6.68 -28.21 -2.39
N PHE A 222 6.51 -27.11 -3.15
CA PHE A 222 5.48 -26.93 -4.17
C PHE A 222 6.03 -26.20 -5.39
N PHE A 223 5.35 -26.37 -6.52
CA PHE A 223 5.59 -25.59 -7.74
C PHE A 223 4.64 -24.37 -7.75
N PHE A 224 5.19 -23.18 -8.00
CA PHE A 224 4.38 -21.99 -8.15
C PHE A 224 3.78 -21.94 -9.55
N GLU A 225 2.46 -22.11 -9.66
CA GLU A 225 1.72 -22.01 -10.91
C GLU A 225 1.23 -20.58 -11.12
N PRO A 226 1.72 -19.81 -12.11
CA PRO A 226 1.16 -18.51 -12.46
C PRO A 226 -0.20 -18.71 -13.12
N THR A 227 -1.28 -18.35 -12.41
CA THR A 227 -2.63 -18.37 -12.97
C THR A 227 -2.84 -17.15 -13.89
N GLU A 228 -3.86 -17.22 -14.77
CA GLU A 228 -4.24 -16.08 -15.61
C GLU A 228 -4.56 -14.81 -14.77
N ALA A 229 -5.28 -14.96 -13.66
CA ALA A 229 -5.54 -13.87 -12.73
C ALA A 229 -4.26 -13.29 -12.12
N TRP A 230 -3.25 -14.12 -11.86
CA TRP A 230 -1.92 -13.66 -11.44
C TRP A 230 -1.24 -12.89 -12.56
N ALA A 231 -1.15 -13.48 -13.76
CA ALA A 231 -0.45 -12.88 -14.89
C ALA A 231 -1.06 -11.53 -15.35
N SER A 232 -2.34 -11.32 -15.12
CA SER A 232 -3.05 -10.07 -15.41
C SER A 232 -3.16 -9.10 -14.24
N ALA A 233 -2.53 -9.41 -13.09
CA ALA A 233 -2.61 -8.55 -11.93
C ALA A 233 -1.85 -7.23 -12.15
N PRO A 234 -2.49 -6.06 -12.00
CA PRO A 234 -1.91 -4.76 -12.39
C PRO A 234 -0.67 -4.36 -11.55
N TRP A 235 -0.47 -4.98 -10.40
CA TRP A 235 0.68 -4.74 -9.53
C TRP A 235 1.90 -5.61 -9.84
N LEU A 236 1.81 -6.58 -10.78
CA LEU A 236 2.98 -7.37 -11.21
C LEU A 236 4.00 -6.52 -11.97
N ASP A 237 3.52 -5.57 -12.76
CA ASP A 237 4.35 -4.66 -13.54
C ASP A 237 4.84 -3.45 -12.74
N ALA A 238 4.39 -3.33 -11.49
CA ALA A 238 4.72 -2.24 -10.59
C ALA A 238 6.08 -2.41 -9.91
N ASP A 239 7.17 -2.48 -10.68
CA ASP A 239 8.38 -1.82 -10.24
C ASP A 239 8.18 -0.34 -10.58
N PRO A 240 7.92 0.53 -9.62
CA PRO A 240 7.93 1.93 -9.93
C PRO A 240 9.35 2.25 -10.41
N ASP A 241 9.50 2.52 -11.71
CA ASP A 241 10.71 3.17 -12.20
C ASP A 241 10.91 4.41 -11.31
N PRO A 242 11.99 4.47 -10.50
CA PRO A 242 12.15 5.57 -9.56
C PRO A 242 12.21 6.93 -10.26
N VAL A 243 12.56 6.95 -11.55
CA VAL A 243 12.53 8.16 -12.38
C VAL A 243 11.11 8.48 -12.78
N ALA A 244 10.30 7.49 -13.18
CA ALA A 244 8.90 7.68 -13.52
C ALA A 244 8.10 8.22 -12.33
N GLU A 245 8.29 7.66 -11.14
CA GLU A 245 7.61 8.17 -9.93
C GLU A 245 8.05 9.60 -9.58
N ALA A 246 9.34 9.92 -9.74
CA ALA A 246 9.82 11.27 -9.52
C ALA A 246 9.24 12.28 -10.54
N ILE A 247 8.99 11.87 -11.77
CA ILE A 247 8.31 12.71 -12.77
C ILE A 247 6.84 12.97 -12.35
N LEU A 248 6.15 11.95 -11.87
CA LEU A 248 4.79 12.09 -11.35
C LEU A 248 4.76 13.03 -10.12
N ASP A 249 5.76 12.95 -9.24
CA ASP A 249 5.88 13.86 -8.10
C ASP A 249 6.07 15.31 -8.53
N GLU A 250 6.89 15.57 -9.57
CA GLU A 250 7.00 16.91 -10.15
C GLU A 250 5.68 17.45 -10.67
N LEU A 251 4.90 16.59 -11.36
CA LEU A 251 3.59 16.97 -11.86
C LEU A 251 2.61 17.26 -10.71
N ARG A 252 2.65 16.48 -9.61
CA ARG A 252 1.78 16.63 -8.43
C ARG A 252 1.97 17.94 -7.69
N LEU A 253 3.12 18.60 -7.86
CA LEU A 253 3.37 19.94 -7.30
C LEU A 253 2.59 21.06 -7.99
N ASP A 254 1.99 20.79 -9.14
CA ASP A 254 0.99 21.65 -9.80
C ASP A 254 -0.33 20.91 -9.86
N PRO A 255 -1.25 21.12 -8.90
CA PRO A 255 -2.53 20.39 -8.85
C PRO A 255 -3.41 20.59 -10.09
N ASP A 256 -3.34 21.78 -10.73
CA ASP A 256 -4.12 22.05 -11.93
C ASP A 256 -3.55 21.32 -13.16
N ALA A 257 -2.22 21.30 -13.28
CA ALA A 257 -1.54 20.52 -14.32
C ALA A 257 -1.78 19.01 -14.11
N TYR A 258 -1.62 18.54 -12.87
CA TYR A 258 -1.89 17.14 -12.52
C TYR A 258 -3.32 16.74 -12.88
N GLY A 259 -4.32 17.56 -12.51
CA GLY A 259 -5.72 17.30 -12.82
C GLY A 259 -5.97 17.17 -14.33
N ARG A 260 -5.46 18.11 -15.13
CA ARG A 260 -5.60 18.08 -16.59
C ARG A 260 -4.97 16.83 -17.21
N VAL A 261 -3.74 16.50 -16.82
CA VAL A 261 -3.01 15.35 -17.38
C VAL A 261 -3.66 14.04 -16.93
N ARG A 262 -4.03 13.94 -15.63
CA ARG A 262 -4.73 12.79 -15.06
C ARG A 262 -6.05 12.50 -15.78
N ASP A 263 -6.87 13.53 -15.99
CA ASP A 263 -8.17 13.36 -16.64
C ASP A 263 -7.99 12.91 -18.10
N ALA A 264 -7.01 13.46 -18.81
CA ALA A 264 -6.68 13.02 -20.16
C ALA A 264 -6.15 11.57 -20.19
N ALA A 265 -5.29 11.19 -19.24
CA ALA A 265 -4.77 9.83 -19.12
C ALA A 265 -5.86 8.83 -18.70
N LEU A 266 -6.79 9.23 -17.82
CA LEU A 266 -7.95 8.42 -17.45
C LEU A 266 -8.79 8.03 -18.66
N LEU A 267 -9.04 8.97 -19.56
CA LEU A 267 -9.75 8.69 -20.80
C LEU A 267 -9.02 7.67 -21.69
N GLN A 268 -7.68 7.71 -21.73
CA GLN A 268 -6.88 6.73 -22.47
C GLN A 268 -6.98 5.33 -21.86
N VAL A 269 -6.82 5.21 -20.53
CA VAL A 269 -6.96 3.93 -19.81
C VAL A 269 -8.36 3.33 -20.02
N LEU A 270 -9.40 4.18 -19.98
CA LEU A 270 -10.78 3.78 -20.25
C LEU A 270 -10.97 3.25 -21.68
N ALA A 271 -10.21 3.80 -22.64
CA ALA A 271 -10.26 3.38 -24.03
C ALA A 271 -9.55 2.04 -24.28
N GLU A 272 -8.38 1.85 -23.69
CA GLU A 272 -7.56 0.64 -23.88
C GLU A 272 -8.17 -0.59 -23.19
N GLY A 273 -8.83 -0.41 -22.03
CA GLY A 273 -9.48 -1.49 -21.26
C GLY A 273 -10.89 -1.87 -21.77
N ALA A 274 -11.38 -1.28 -22.85
CA ALA A 274 -12.71 -1.61 -23.37
C ALA A 274 -12.74 -3.01 -24.00
N PRO A 275 -13.55 -3.99 -23.50
CA PRO A 275 -13.82 -5.20 -24.27
C PRO A 275 -14.63 -4.78 -25.49
N GLY A 276 -14.08 -5.03 -26.67
CA GLY A 276 -14.77 -4.73 -27.92
C GLY A 276 -14.01 -3.81 -28.86
N THR A 277 -12.69 -3.95 -28.98
CA THR A 277 -12.15 -3.89 -30.35
C THR A 277 -12.83 -5.03 -31.06
N ASP A 278 -13.81 -4.67 -31.88
CA ASP A 278 -14.58 -5.59 -32.68
C ASP A 278 -13.67 -6.69 -33.22
N PRO A 279 -13.87 -8.00 -32.86
CA PRO A 279 -13.06 -9.07 -33.42
C PRO A 279 -13.19 -9.15 -34.94
N GLY A 280 -14.16 -8.44 -35.53
CA GLY A 280 -14.43 -8.32 -36.97
C GLY A 280 -13.86 -7.07 -37.64
N ALA A 281 -13.19 -6.15 -36.90
CA ALA A 281 -12.56 -5.00 -37.54
C ALA A 281 -11.37 -5.45 -38.38
N ASP A 282 -11.39 -5.15 -39.66
CA ASP A 282 -10.31 -5.48 -40.60
C ASP A 282 -8.95 -4.98 -40.06
N PRO A 283 -7.90 -5.80 -40.03
CA PRO A 283 -6.56 -5.34 -39.65
C PRO A 283 -6.11 -4.09 -40.42
N GLY A 284 -6.54 -3.91 -41.67
CA GLY A 284 -6.27 -2.74 -42.49
C GLY A 284 -6.84 -1.45 -41.93
N ASP A 285 -8.03 -1.46 -41.36
CA ASP A 285 -8.67 -0.29 -40.75
C ASP A 285 -7.90 0.23 -39.51
N LYS A 286 -7.27 -0.70 -38.76
CA LYS A 286 -6.43 -0.35 -37.59
C LYS A 286 -5.11 0.29 -38.00
N ASP A 287 -4.49 -0.18 -39.05
CA ASP A 287 -3.23 0.37 -39.55
C ASP A 287 -3.45 1.76 -40.19
N GLU A 288 -4.56 1.98 -40.89
CA GLU A 288 -4.93 3.27 -41.44
C GLU A 288 -5.24 4.30 -40.34
N ALA A 289 -6.00 3.89 -39.31
CA ALA A 289 -6.27 4.74 -38.14
C ALA A 289 -4.99 5.12 -37.39
N LEU A 290 -4.05 4.18 -37.26
CA LEU A 290 -2.74 4.45 -36.65
C LEU A 290 -1.91 5.41 -37.50
N ALA A 291 -1.85 5.22 -38.83
CA ALA A 291 -1.13 6.10 -39.74
C ALA A 291 -1.65 7.52 -39.69
N GLN A 292 -2.97 7.71 -39.62
CA GLN A 292 -3.62 9.02 -39.49
C GLN A 292 -3.20 9.70 -38.17
N VAL A 293 -3.24 8.97 -37.05
CA VAL A 293 -2.83 9.52 -35.75
C VAL A 293 -1.38 9.96 -35.76
N VAL A 294 -0.48 9.15 -36.34
CA VAL A 294 0.96 9.48 -36.47
C VAL A 294 1.13 10.73 -37.32
N HIS A 295 0.40 10.82 -38.43
CA HIS A 295 0.48 12.00 -39.31
C HIS A 295 0.07 13.28 -38.58
N GLU A 296 -1.09 13.28 -37.95
CA GLU A 296 -1.62 14.43 -37.22
C GLU A 296 -0.71 14.83 -36.04
N PHE A 297 -0.19 13.86 -35.30
CA PHE A 297 0.75 14.08 -34.22
C PHE A 297 2.02 14.80 -34.76
N ARG A 298 2.61 14.29 -35.86
CA ARG A 298 3.80 14.89 -36.46
C ARG A 298 3.55 16.31 -36.94
N MET A 299 2.40 16.56 -37.53
CA MET A 299 1.99 17.91 -37.98
C MET A 299 1.84 18.86 -36.78
N ALA A 300 1.13 18.41 -35.72
CA ALA A 300 0.89 19.22 -34.52
C ALA A 300 2.20 19.56 -33.77
N GLN A 301 3.19 18.67 -33.78
CA GLN A 301 4.49 18.87 -33.14
C GLN A 301 5.56 19.45 -34.07
N GLY A 302 5.22 19.76 -35.34
CA GLY A 302 6.19 20.26 -36.31
C GLY A 302 7.29 19.27 -36.73
N LEU A 303 7.05 17.96 -36.54
CA LEU A 303 8.03 16.88 -36.80
C LEU A 303 7.95 16.40 -38.25
N LEU A 304 8.23 17.30 -39.19
CA LEU A 304 8.03 17.03 -40.62
C LEU A 304 9.09 16.07 -41.21
N ARG A 305 10.34 16.14 -40.71
CA ARG A 305 11.43 15.29 -41.16
C ARG A 305 11.58 14.09 -40.24
N GLN A 306 12.13 12.99 -40.80
CA GLN A 306 12.42 11.78 -40.00
C GLN A 306 13.43 12.06 -38.88
N ALA A 307 14.42 12.92 -39.15
CA ALA A 307 15.43 13.32 -38.15
C ALA A 307 14.79 14.09 -36.96
N ASP A 308 13.77 14.92 -37.23
CA ASP A 308 13.06 15.68 -36.20
C ASP A 308 12.28 14.71 -35.28
N LEU A 309 11.65 13.71 -35.86
CA LEU A 309 10.96 12.66 -35.10
C LEU A 309 11.94 11.85 -34.25
N GLN A 310 13.07 11.46 -34.80
CA GLN A 310 14.10 10.72 -34.05
C GLN A 310 14.66 11.55 -32.88
N ALA A 311 14.93 12.83 -33.12
CA ALA A 311 15.36 13.74 -32.07
C ALA A 311 14.30 13.95 -30.97
N TRP A 312 13.02 14.01 -31.36
CA TRP A 312 11.90 14.09 -30.41
C TRP A 312 11.81 12.82 -29.58
N MET A 313 11.86 11.63 -30.19
CA MET A 313 11.84 10.34 -29.51
C MET A 313 12.97 10.24 -28.48
N ALA A 314 14.21 10.59 -28.88
CA ALA A 314 15.37 10.57 -27.99
C ALA A 314 15.20 11.50 -26.76
N ARG A 315 14.64 12.70 -26.96
CA ARG A 315 14.39 13.64 -25.85
C ARG A 315 13.33 13.13 -24.87
N ASN A 316 12.41 12.29 -25.33
CA ASN A 316 11.32 11.75 -24.53
C ASN A 316 11.57 10.30 -24.05
N ASP A 317 12.81 9.82 -24.12
CA ASP A 317 13.22 8.45 -23.74
C ASP A 317 12.36 7.36 -24.41
N LEU A 318 12.06 7.53 -25.70
CA LEU A 318 11.26 6.61 -26.50
C LEU A 318 12.11 5.93 -27.58
N ASP A 319 11.99 4.62 -27.67
CA ASP A 319 12.37 3.86 -28.85
C ASP A 319 11.21 3.79 -29.86
N THR A 320 11.45 3.13 -30.98
CA THR A 320 10.43 2.98 -32.04
C THR A 320 9.21 2.21 -31.55
N ALA A 321 9.40 1.21 -30.66
CA ALA A 321 8.32 0.42 -30.09
C ALA A 321 7.49 1.25 -29.11
N GLY A 322 8.14 2.04 -28.26
CA GLY A 322 7.51 2.99 -27.34
C GLY A 322 6.67 4.05 -28.08
N PHE A 323 7.24 4.65 -29.13
CA PHE A 323 6.51 5.60 -29.96
C PHE A 323 5.27 4.95 -30.62
N ARG A 324 5.41 3.72 -31.17
CA ARG A 324 4.27 3.00 -31.75
C ARG A 324 3.16 2.75 -30.71
N ARG A 325 3.51 2.30 -29.50
CA ARG A 325 2.53 2.12 -28.42
C ARG A 325 1.80 3.41 -28.08
N LEU A 326 2.53 4.51 -27.99
CA LEU A 326 1.97 5.84 -27.72
C LEU A 326 0.91 6.23 -28.76
N MET A 327 1.22 6.02 -30.04
CA MET A 327 0.30 6.32 -31.15
C MET A 327 -0.90 5.35 -31.19
N GLN A 328 -0.69 4.09 -30.83
CA GLN A 328 -1.77 3.10 -30.68
C GLN A 328 -2.74 3.49 -29.56
N GLY A 329 -2.25 3.95 -28.40
CA GLY A 329 -3.09 4.48 -27.33
C GLY A 329 -3.93 5.67 -27.77
N GLN A 330 -3.36 6.59 -28.58
CA GLN A 330 -4.13 7.68 -29.19
C GLN A 330 -5.20 7.20 -30.16
N ALA A 331 -4.90 6.18 -30.95
CA ALA A 331 -5.89 5.60 -31.86
C ALA A 331 -7.02 4.90 -31.08
N ALA A 332 -6.68 4.17 -30.03
CA ALA A 332 -7.66 3.52 -29.15
C ALA A 332 -8.55 4.56 -28.43
N LEU A 333 -7.97 5.66 -27.94
CA LEU A 333 -8.71 6.76 -27.32
C LEU A 333 -9.74 7.37 -28.27
N ARG A 334 -9.36 7.56 -29.53
CA ARG A 334 -10.30 8.04 -30.56
C ARG A 334 -11.40 7.04 -30.86
N ALA A 335 -11.09 5.74 -30.80
CA ALA A 335 -12.04 4.69 -31.14
C ALA A 335 -13.04 4.40 -30.00
N ALA A 336 -12.61 4.45 -28.78
CA ALA A 336 -13.39 3.87 -27.68
C ALA A 336 -14.05 4.87 -26.73
N GLY A 337 -13.47 6.02 -26.45
CA GLY A 337 -14.06 7.06 -25.57
C GLY A 337 -14.64 6.59 -24.23
N ARG A 338 -14.28 5.40 -23.70
CA ARG A 338 -14.90 4.87 -22.45
C ARG A 338 -14.19 3.67 -21.82
N ARG A 339 -13.60 3.74 -20.66
CA ARG A 339 -13.56 2.79 -19.51
C ARG A 339 -12.34 2.92 -18.58
N ARG A 340 -12.39 2.32 -17.40
CA ARG A 340 -11.53 2.57 -16.20
C ARG A 340 -10.44 1.53 -15.97
N ASP A 341 -9.26 1.95 -15.38
CA ASP A 341 -8.21 1.02 -15.04
C ASP A 341 -7.10 1.58 -14.10
N PRO A 342 -6.37 0.73 -13.35
CA PRO A 342 -5.24 1.08 -12.48
C PRO A 342 -3.94 1.50 -13.17
N ALA A 343 -3.78 1.35 -14.49
CA ALA A 343 -2.58 1.78 -15.22
C ALA A 343 -2.44 3.32 -15.38
N LEU A 344 -3.17 4.12 -14.58
CA LEU A 344 -3.24 5.58 -14.72
C LEU A 344 -1.87 6.26 -14.70
N GLY A 345 -0.93 5.79 -13.87
CA GLY A 345 0.41 6.36 -13.77
C GLY A 345 1.20 6.31 -15.09
N ALA A 346 1.24 5.13 -15.71
CA ALA A 346 1.90 4.97 -17.01
C ALA A 346 1.23 5.82 -18.09
N ALA A 347 -0.11 5.84 -18.12
CA ALA A 347 -0.88 6.65 -19.06
C ALA A 347 -0.64 8.17 -18.87
N ILE A 348 -0.47 8.65 -17.63
CA ILE A 348 -0.09 10.05 -17.36
C ILE A 348 1.28 10.36 -17.97
N LEU A 349 2.28 9.49 -17.80
CA LEU A 349 3.60 9.69 -18.39
C LEU A 349 3.56 9.72 -19.92
N ASP A 350 2.75 8.87 -20.52
CA ASP A 350 2.55 8.89 -21.97
C ASP A 350 1.85 10.18 -22.43
N ARG A 351 0.90 10.68 -21.67
CA ARG A 351 0.28 11.99 -21.93
C ARG A 351 1.28 13.14 -21.85
N LEU A 352 2.16 13.13 -20.84
CA LEU A 352 3.23 14.12 -20.74
C LEU A 352 4.17 14.08 -21.94
N ARG A 353 4.47 12.88 -22.47
CA ARG A 353 5.25 12.72 -23.70
C ARG A 353 4.55 13.34 -24.91
N LEU A 354 3.27 13.08 -25.05
CA LEU A 354 2.44 13.64 -26.13
C LEU A 354 2.32 15.17 -26.06
N GLN A 355 2.23 15.71 -24.84
CA GLN A 355 2.14 17.16 -24.61
C GLN A 355 3.49 17.86 -24.69
N GLY A 356 4.61 17.11 -24.69
CA GLY A 356 5.95 17.66 -24.72
C GLY A 356 6.52 18.04 -23.35
N ASP A 357 5.75 17.82 -22.27
CA ASP A 357 6.14 18.24 -20.90
C ASP A 357 7.07 17.23 -20.21
N TYR A 358 7.10 15.98 -20.70
CA TYR A 358 7.83 14.87 -20.05
C TYR A 358 9.32 15.19 -19.83
N ALA A 359 10.00 15.73 -20.84
CA ALA A 359 11.45 15.96 -20.76
C ALA A 359 11.78 17.00 -19.67
N ALA A 360 11.02 18.09 -19.62
CA ALA A 360 11.22 19.15 -18.62
C ALA A 360 10.99 18.64 -17.19
N LEU A 361 9.88 17.91 -16.96
CA LEU A 361 9.56 17.33 -15.66
C LEU A 361 10.58 16.27 -15.23
N ARG A 362 11.02 15.40 -16.16
CA ARG A 362 12.06 14.39 -15.91
C ARG A 362 13.38 15.04 -15.47
N ASP A 363 13.83 16.08 -16.20
CA ASP A 363 15.11 16.72 -15.92
C ASP A 363 15.05 17.47 -14.59
N ARG A 364 13.92 18.10 -14.27
CA ARG A 364 13.67 18.69 -12.96
C ARG A 364 13.64 17.64 -11.85
N ALA A 365 12.98 16.50 -12.05
CA ALA A 365 12.94 15.42 -11.09
C ALA A 365 14.32 14.81 -10.81
N ARG A 366 15.16 14.67 -11.84
CA ARG A 366 16.56 14.23 -11.71
C ARG A 366 17.40 15.23 -10.91
N ALA A 367 17.27 16.51 -11.21
CA ALA A 367 17.97 17.57 -10.47
C ALA A 367 17.57 17.59 -8.99
N LYS A 368 16.29 17.44 -8.67
CA LYS A 368 15.82 17.32 -7.28
C LYS A 368 16.41 16.13 -6.55
N ARG A 369 16.48 14.97 -7.19
CA ARG A 369 17.08 13.77 -6.56
C ARG A 369 18.56 13.98 -6.23
N GLN A 370 19.28 14.75 -7.02
CA GLN A 370 20.68 15.10 -6.74
C GLN A 370 20.80 16.12 -5.61
N ALA A 371 19.84 17.04 -5.49
CA ALA A 371 19.80 18.06 -4.44
C ALA A 371 19.24 17.54 -3.10
N ALA A 372 18.40 16.49 -3.12
CA ALA A 372 17.71 15.96 -1.94
C ALA A 372 18.60 15.26 -0.90
N ALA A 373 19.92 15.22 -1.09
CA ALA A 373 20.89 14.83 -0.05
C ALA A 373 21.09 15.91 1.02
N ALA A 374 20.51 17.11 0.86
CA ALA A 374 20.52 18.16 1.87
C ALA A 374 19.25 18.10 2.73
N GLU A 375 19.42 18.25 4.05
CA GLU A 375 18.30 18.17 5.01
C GLU A 375 17.19 19.19 4.73
N PRO A 376 15.91 18.80 4.90
CA PRO A 376 14.80 19.73 4.80
C PRO A 376 14.87 20.75 5.95
N GLY A 377 15.11 22.00 5.60
CA GLY A 377 15.36 23.06 6.58
C GLY A 377 14.10 23.68 7.22
N LEU A 378 12.89 23.09 7.04
CA LEU A 378 11.64 23.59 7.62
C LEU A 378 10.86 22.50 8.36
N PRO A 379 10.30 22.83 9.54
CA PRO A 379 9.27 22.00 10.17
C PRO A 379 8.07 21.79 9.25
N LEU A 380 7.44 20.61 9.34
CA LEU A 380 6.34 20.20 8.47
C LEU A 380 5.19 21.22 8.35
N PRO A 381 4.68 21.81 9.43
CA PRO A 381 3.61 22.82 9.32
C PRO A 381 4.01 24.04 8.49
N LEU A 382 5.25 24.48 8.64
CA LEU A 382 5.77 25.61 7.88
C LEU A 382 6.02 25.26 6.41
N LEU A 383 6.40 24.02 6.13
CA LEU A 383 6.57 23.51 4.77
C LEU A 383 5.22 23.46 4.03
N VAL A 384 4.18 23.01 4.68
CA VAL A 384 2.82 22.99 4.13
C VAL A 384 2.30 24.42 3.89
N ALA A 385 2.44 25.31 4.85
CA ALA A 385 2.06 26.71 4.69
C ALA A 385 2.82 27.38 3.54
N TRP A 386 4.15 27.20 3.46
CA TRP A 386 4.95 27.67 2.35
C TRP A 386 4.41 27.21 0.99
N TYR A 387 4.07 25.93 0.85
CA TYR A 387 3.58 25.39 -0.41
C TYR A 387 2.27 26.03 -0.84
N PHE A 388 1.28 26.06 0.04
CA PHE A 388 -0.03 26.61 -0.31
C PHE A 388 -0.01 28.14 -0.43
N GLU A 389 0.50 28.84 0.56
CA GLU A 389 0.41 30.28 0.63
C GLU A 389 1.46 30.98 -0.25
N THR A 390 2.73 30.51 -0.22
CA THR A 390 3.81 31.18 -0.94
C THR A 390 3.92 30.69 -2.37
N ARG A 391 3.91 29.35 -2.59
CA ARG A 391 4.16 28.80 -3.92
C ARG A 391 2.92 28.76 -4.80
N LEU A 392 1.77 28.35 -4.26
CA LEU A 392 0.52 28.27 -5.01
C LEU A 392 -0.34 29.55 -4.91
N ASN A 393 -0.06 30.42 -3.95
CA ASN A 393 -0.87 31.59 -3.60
C ASN A 393 -2.34 31.20 -3.36
N ARG A 394 -2.57 30.15 -2.56
CA ARG A 394 -3.86 29.58 -2.21
C ARG A 394 -3.96 29.36 -0.70
N PRO A 395 -5.18 29.39 -0.12
CA PRO A 395 -5.36 29.02 1.27
C PRO A 395 -5.02 27.53 1.50
N LEU A 396 -4.69 27.19 2.75
CA LEU A 396 -4.52 25.80 3.14
C LEU A 396 -5.84 25.04 2.95
N PRO A 397 -5.80 23.78 2.50
CA PRO A 397 -6.99 22.94 2.45
C PRO A 397 -7.41 22.53 3.86
N ASP A 398 -8.70 22.23 4.04
CA ASP A 398 -9.26 21.77 5.33
C ASP A 398 -8.68 20.43 5.77
N SER A 399 -8.21 19.60 4.84
CA SER A 399 -7.66 18.28 5.09
C SER A 399 -6.49 18.01 4.14
N ILE A 400 -5.30 17.82 4.69
CA ILE A 400 -4.11 17.41 3.91
C ILE A 400 -4.23 15.96 3.39
N PRO A 401 -4.73 14.99 4.16
CA PRO A 401 -4.99 13.65 3.64
C PRO A 401 -5.94 13.64 2.43
N ASP A 402 -7.04 14.40 2.47
CA ASP A 402 -7.99 14.49 1.35
C ASP A 402 -7.35 15.18 0.13
N HIS A 403 -6.53 16.20 0.37
CA HIS A 403 -5.76 16.84 -0.69
C HIS A 403 -4.76 15.86 -1.34
N ALA A 404 -4.03 15.07 -0.55
CA ALA A 404 -3.12 14.06 -1.04
C ALA A 404 -3.86 12.98 -1.86
N ALA A 405 -5.01 12.52 -1.37
CA ALA A 405 -5.87 11.57 -2.09
C ALA A 405 -6.36 12.15 -3.43
N ALA A 406 -6.75 13.43 -3.47
CA ALA A 406 -7.15 14.11 -4.69
C ALA A 406 -6.02 14.22 -5.72
N LEU A 407 -4.76 14.25 -5.27
CA LEU A 407 -3.57 14.18 -6.12
C LEU A 407 -3.19 12.73 -6.52
N GLY A 408 -3.95 11.73 -6.11
CA GLY A 408 -3.65 10.31 -6.37
C GLY A 408 -2.49 9.77 -5.56
N LEU A 409 -2.18 10.39 -4.42
CA LEU A 409 -1.14 9.92 -3.51
C LEU A 409 -1.72 8.92 -2.51
N PRO A 410 -0.92 7.93 -2.05
CA PRO A 410 -1.39 6.92 -1.10
C PRO A 410 -1.68 7.49 0.30
N ASP A 411 -0.96 8.57 0.68
CA ASP A 411 -1.03 9.14 2.02
C ASP A 411 -0.46 10.57 2.06
N ALA A 412 -0.70 11.27 3.15
CA ALA A 412 -0.16 12.60 3.41
C ALA A 412 1.36 12.60 3.54
N ASP A 413 1.99 11.52 4.02
CA ASP A 413 3.44 11.42 4.16
C ASP A 413 4.13 11.45 2.80
N ARG A 414 3.54 10.82 1.79
CA ARG A 414 4.06 10.92 0.42
C ARG A 414 4.02 12.34 -0.08
N PHE A 415 2.92 13.06 0.17
CA PHE A 415 2.78 14.49 -0.15
C PHE A 415 3.86 15.32 0.56
N HIS A 416 4.05 15.11 1.86
CA HIS A 416 5.06 15.83 2.65
C HIS A 416 6.49 15.61 2.11
N ARG A 417 6.84 14.40 1.71
CA ARG A 417 8.14 14.10 1.08
C ARG A 417 8.33 14.86 -0.24
N ILE A 418 7.28 14.98 -1.05
CA ILE A 418 7.32 15.76 -2.29
C ILE A 418 7.61 17.24 -1.98
N LEU A 419 6.90 17.82 -1.00
CA LEU A 419 7.09 19.20 -0.58
C LEU A 419 8.52 19.46 -0.05
N ALA A 420 9.03 18.55 0.78
CA ALA A 420 10.38 18.65 1.33
C ALA A 420 11.45 18.65 0.22
N ALA A 421 11.31 17.76 -0.76
CA ALA A 421 12.21 17.71 -1.91
C ALA A 421 12.13 18.97 -2.77
N GLU A 422 10.92 19.50 -3.00
CA GLU A 422 10.73 20.78 -3.72
C GLU A 422 11.39 21.94 -3.00
N TYR A 423 11.15 22.07 -1.69
CA TYR A 423 11.70 23.15 -0.90
C TYR A 423 13.24 23.13 -0.86
N ALA A 424 13.83 21.95 -0.63
CA ALA A 424 15.28 21.77 -0.63
C ALA A 424 15.90 22.14 -1.98
N PHE A 425 15.26 21.70 -3.06
CA PHE A 425 15.70 22.00 -4.42
C PHE A 425 15.71 23.51 -4.73
N LEU A 426 14.62 24.21 -4.40
CA LEU A 426 14.51 25.64 -4.65
C LEU A 426 15.49 26.45 -3.79
N ARG A 427 15.74 26.04 -2.55
CA ARG A 427 16.79 26.64 -1.72
C ARG A 427 18.17 26.48 -2.31
N ALA A 428 18.50 25.30 -2.82
CA ALA A 428 19.79 25.04 -3.45
C ALA A 428 20.02 25.86 -4.75
N GLN A 429 18.94 26.29 -5.42
CA GLN A 429 19.04 27.17 -6.59
C GLN A 429 19.15 28.66 -6.24
N ALA A 430 18.70 29.04 -5.03
CA ALA A 430 18.76 30.41 -4.56
C ALA A 430 20.06 30.76 -3.81
N SER A 431 20.87 29.74 -3.48
CA SER A 431 22.21 29.84 -2.88
C SER A 431 23.29 29.84 -3.93
#